data_c0f8e71dffe677cc587a3cdb361e4938
#
_entry.id   c0f8e71dffe677cc587a3cdb361e4938
#
_cell.length_a   1.000
_cell.length_b   1.000
_cell.length_c   1.000
_cell.angle_alpha   90.00
_cell.angle_beta   90.00
_cell.angle_gamma   90.00
#
_symmetry.space_group_name_H-M   'P 1'
#
loop_
_entity.id
_entity.type
_entity.pdbx_description
1 polymer ?
#
loop_
_entity_poly.entity_id
_entity_poly.type
_entity_poly.pdbx_seq_one_letter_code
_entity_poly.pdbx_strand_id
1 'polypeptide(L)' 'VLVDPPRAGLDEGTRALVSRFSRIAYISCNPETLSRDLQQLSRTHRASHFALFDQFPYTDLMECGVILERSNAD' A
#
# COMPACT_ATOMS: atom_id res chain seq x y z
N VAL A 1 -3.75 -10.45 0.28
CA VAL A 1 -2.29 -10.50 0.10
C VAL A 1 -1.63 -9.43 0.97
N LEU A 2 -0.51 -9.75 1.53
CA LEU A 2 0.31 -8.82 2.29
C LEU A 2 1.51 -8.42 1.44
N VAL A 3 1.72 -7.13 1.26
CA VAL A 3 2.86 -6.63 0.51
C VAL A 3 3.67 -5.68 1.39
N ASP A 4 4.98 -5.83 1.34
CA ASP A 4 5.94 -4.99 2.03
C ASP A 4 7.02 -4.64 1.00
N PRO A 5 6.71 -3.72 0.09
CA PRO A 5 7.58 -3.47 -1.05
C PRO A 5 8.88 -2.77 -0.63
N PRO A 6 9.90 -2.83 -1.50
CA PRO A 6 11.11 -2.06 -1.26
C PRO A 6 10.82 -0.56 -1.28
N ARG A 7 11.79 0.23 -0.87
CA ARG A 7 11.64 1.67 -0.72
C ARG A 7 11.18 2.36 -2.02
N ALA A 8 11.51 1.77 -3.15
CA ALA A 8 11.08 2.29 -4.46
C ALA A 8 9.61 2.06 -4.75
N GLY A 9 8.93 1.24 -3.95
CA GLY A 9 7.54 0.88 -4.16
C GLY A 9 7.38 -0.34 -5.06
N LEU A 10 6.16 -0.60 -5.46
CA LEU A 10 5.86 -1.74 -6.34
C LEU A 10 6.24 -1.40 -7.78
N ASP A 11 6.83 -2.35 -8.47
CA ASP A 11 7.02 -2.21 -9.91
C ASP A 11 5.69 -2.49 -10.63
N GLU A 12 5.67 -2.20 -11.94
CA GLU A 12 4.44 -2.31 -12.71
C GLU A 12 3.89 -3.73 -12.75
N GLY A 13 4.76 -4.72 -12.94
CA GLY A 13 4.33 -6.12 -12.99
C GLY A 13 3.79 -6.60 -11.66
N THR A 14 4.46 -6.27 -10.57
CA THR A 14 4.01 -6.65 -9.24
C THR A 14 2.70 -5.94 -8.89
N ARG A 15 2.58 -4.68 -9.26
CA ARG A 15 1.35 -3.90 -9.01
C ARG A 15 0.17 -4.50 -9.75
N ALA A 16 0.37 -4.92 -10.99
CA ALA A 16 -0.67 -5.59 -11.76
C ALA A 16 -1.09 -6.92 -11.12
N LEU A 17 -0.11 -7.68 -10.62
CA LEU A 17 -0.39 -8.95 -9.94
C LEU A 17 -1.17 -8.70 -8.65
N VAL A 18 -0.74 -7.75 -7.84
CA VAL A 18 -1.36 -7.44 -6.55
C VAL A 18 -2.79 -6.96 -6.74
N SER A 19 -3.07 -6.20 -7.81
CA SER A 19 -4.40 -5.68 -8.07
C SER A 19 -5.44 -6.76 -8.36
N ARG A 20 -5.02 -7.99 -8.57
CA ARG A 20 -5.93 -9.11 -8.80
C ARG A 20 -6.52 -9.67 -7.51
N PHE A 21 -5.94 -9.34 -6.36
CA PHE A 21 -6.44 -9.81 -5.08
C PHE A 21 -7.57 -8.91 -4.58
N SER A 22 -8.54 -9.50 -3.89
CA SER A 22 -9.67 -8.76 -3.37
C SER A 22 -9.29 -7.88 -2.18
N ARG A 23 -8.29 -8.29 -1.39
CA ARG A 23 -7.83 -7.54 -0.24
C ARG A 23 -6.31 -7.46 -0.26
N ILE A 24 -5.80 -6.26 -0.06
CA ILE A 24 -4.36 -5.99 -0.04
C ILE A 24 -4.02 -5.31 1.27
N ALA A 25 -3.07 -5.87 2.01
CA ALA A 25 -2.45 -5.20 3.15
C ALA A 25 -1.10 -4.67 2.68
N TYR A 26 -0.95 -3.37 2.63
CA TYR A 26 0.24 -2.71 2.12
C TYR A 26 0.96 -2.03 3.27
N ILE A 27 2.23 -2.38 3.48
CA ILE A 27 3.06 -1.78 4.51
C ILE A 27 4.23 -1.08 3.83
N SER A 28 4.45 0.18 4.16
CA SER A 28 5.50 0.97 3.52
C SER A 28 6.22 1.83 4.53
N CYS A 29 7.53 1.97 4.36
CA CYS A 29 8.34 2.92 5.10
C CYS A 29 8.55 4.22 4.33
N ASN A 30 7.98 4.36 3.13
CA ASN A 30 8.15 5.55 2.30
C ASN A 30 6.77 6.09 1.88
N PRO A 31 6.30 7.17 2.53
CA PRO A 31 4.98 7.72 2.22
C PRO A 31 4.82 8.19 0.76
N GLU A 32 5.91 8.62 0.14
CA GLU A 32 5.84 9.10 -1.25
C GLU A 32 5.54 7.98 -2.22
N THR A 33 6.24 6.84 -2.08
CA THR A 33 6.00 5.70 -2.94
C THR A 33 4.67 5.03 -2.61
N LEU A 34 4.26 5.04 -1.34
CA LEU A 34 2.94 4.58 -0.95
C LEU A 34 1.86 5.39 -1.66
N SER A 35 1.97 6.71 -1.64
CA SER A 35 1.01 7.58 -2.31
C SER A 35 0.92 7.28 -3.81
N ARG A 36 2.08 7.09 -4.45
CA ARG A 36 2.13 6.76 -5.87
C ARG A 36 1.45 5.42 -6.17
N ASP A 37 1.76 4.41 -5.36
CA ASP A 37 1.17 3.08 -5.55
C ASP A 37 -0.33 3.10 -5.28
N LEU A 38 -0.78 3.87 -4.28
CA LEU A 38 -2.21 4.01 -3.99
C LEU A 38 -2.96 4.66 -5.14
N GLN A 39 -2.35 5.63 -5.83
CA GLN A 39 -2.99 6.23 -7.00
C GLN A 39 -3.26 5.20 -8.08
N GLN A 40 -2.34 4.25 -8.27
CA GLN A 40 -2.52 3.20 -9.25
C GLN A 40 -3.54 2.16 -8.78
N LEU A 41 -3.43 1.75 -7.52
CA LEU A 41 -4.32 0.74 -6.96
C LEU A 41 -5.74 1.27 -6.74
N SER A 42 -5.93 2.57 -6.65
CA SER A 42 -7.25 3.17 -6.48
C SER A 42 -8.17 2.93 -7.68
N ARG A 43 -7.61 2.52 -8.80
CA ARG A 43 -8.41 2.15 -9.97
C ARG A 43 -9.26 0.91 -9.74
N THR A 44 -8.81 0.02 -8.87
CA THR A 44 -9.47 -1.26 -8.62
C THR A 44 -9.84 -1.45 -7.16
N HIS A 45 -9.21 -0.69 -6.25
CA HIS A 45 -9.36 -0.88 -4.80
C HIS A 45 -9.61 0.45 -4.11
N ARG A 46 -10.16 0.37 -2.91
CA ARG A 46 -10.32 1.53 -2.03
C ARG A 46 -9.64 1.24 -0.71
N ALA A 47 -9.15 2.28 -0.05
CA ALA A 47 -8.56 2.15 1.27
C ALA A 47 -9.67 2.02 2.30
N SER A 48 -9.70 0.89 3.02
CA SER A 48 -10.69 0.66 4.08
C SER A 48 -10.12 0.98 5.45
N HIS A 49 -8.81 0.81 5.63
CA HIS A 49 -8.13 1.10 6.89
C HIS A 49 -6.79 1.73 6.59
N PHE A 50 -6.38 2.66 7.43
CA PHE A 50 -5.10 3.33 7.31
C PHE A 50 -4.52 3.49 8.71
N ALA A 51 -3.24 3.15 8.87
CA ALA A 51 -2.54 3.27 10.15
C ALA A 51 -1.12 3.78 9.92
N LEU A 52 -0.67 4.63 10.83
CA LEU A 52 0.70 5.11 10.89
C LEU A 52 1.35 4.49 12.11
N PHE A 53 2.52 3.89 11.90
CA PHE A 53 3.28 3.27 12.97
C PHE A 53 4.61 4.01 13.10
N ASP A 54 4.88 4.51 14.29
CA ASP A 54 6.16 5.11 14.62
C ASP A 54 6.95 4.08 15.42
N GLN A 55 7.69 3.25 14.70
CA GLN A 55 8.38 2.11 15.32
C GLN A 55 9.68 2.49 16.01
N PHE A 56 10.29 3.58 15.60
CA PHE A 56 11.59 3.98 16.13
C PHE A 56 11.53 5.43 16.57
N PRO A 57 11.25 5.69 17.87
CA PRO A 57 11.04 7.06 18.35
C PRO A 57 12.26 7.97 18.23
N TYR A 58 13.44 7.40 18.00
CA TYR A 58 14.67 8.18 17.85
C TYR A 58 15.15 8.27 16.41
N THR A 59 14.34 7.84 15.45
CA THR A 59 14.67 7.90 14.03
C THR A 59 13.50 8.49 13.25
N ASP A 60 13.80 8.94 12.03
CA ASP A 60 12.77 9.46 11.13
C ASP A 60 12.05 8.36 10.37
N LEU A 61 12.26 7.10 10.76
CA LEU A 61 11.61 5.98 10.09
C LEU A 61 10.19 5.81 10.59
N MET A 62 9.26 5.96 9.68
CA MET A 62 7.83 5.80 9.94
C MET A 62 7.28 4.75 8.98
N GLU A 63 6.50 3.81 9.51
CA GLU A 63 5.81 2.85 8.69
C GLU A 63 4.34 3.20 8.56
N CYS A 64 3.82 3.07 7.36
CA CYS A 64 2.42 3.29 7.04
C CYS A 64 1.81 1.97 6.61
N GLY A 65 0.66 1.62 7.20
CA GLY A 65 -0.09 0.44 6.82
C GLY A 65 -1.43 0.83 6.23
N VAL A 66 -1.81 0.21 5.12
CA VAL A 66 -3.08 0.46 4.46
C VAL A 66 -3.72 -0.88 4.13
N ILE A 67 -4.99 -1.01 4.45
CA ILE A 67 -5.79 -2.13 3.98
C ILE A 67 -6.63 -1.63 2.81
N LEU A 68 -6.48 -2.29 1.67
CA LEU A 68 -7.22 -1.97 0.46
C LEU A 68 -8.18 -3.10 0.16
N GLU A 69 -9.39 -2.75 -0.23
CA GLU A 69 -10.40 -3.73 -0.62
C GLU A 69 -10.86 -3.42 -2.03
N ARG A 70 -11.07 -4.47 -2.82
CA ARG A 70 -11.49 -4.31 -4.20
C ARG A 70 -12.83 -3.59 -4.24
N SER A 71 -12.89 -2.57 -5.08
CA SER A 71 -14.12 -1.82 -5.28
C SER A 71 -15.11 -2.68 -6.06
N ASN A 72 -16.34 -2.76 -5.56
CA ASN A 72 -17.43 -3.43 -6.28
C ASN A 72 -18.14 -2.43 -7.16
N ALA A 73 -17.39 -1.82 -8.05
CA ALA A 73 -17.96 -0.88 -8.99
C ALA A 73 -18.41 -1.64 -10.25
N ASP A 74 -19.53 -2.25 -10.13
CA ASP A 74 -20.12 -2.97 -11.27
C ASP A 74 -21.04 -2.06 -12.04
#